data_0034f9ce146aec1b1573b90d4dca1f59
#
_entry.id   0034f9ce146aec1b1573b90d4dca1f59
#
_cell.length_a   1.000
_cell.length_b   1.000
_cell.length_c   1.000
_cell.angle_alpha   90.00
_cell.angle_beta   90.00
_cell.angle_gamma   90.00
#
_symmetry.space_group_name_H-M   'P 1'
#
loop_
_entity.id
_entity.type
_entity.pdbx_description
1 polymer ?
#
loop_
_entity_poly.entity_id
_entity_poly.type
_entity_poly.pdbx_seq_one_letter_code
_entity_poly.pdbx_strand_id
1 'polypeptide(L)'
;MNKLIKIGLVSLMMFTIGCSSKKNDSQSESNTTTQQTENSSKKDGIQNDGEGEYRTTETGAKLYIEPKEESEDKKPEPDLTGVEITEENFRNFPETSKNYFTYEWDEYGNSYNITGCTSESRVVHVPSKINGRPVKMINPHALSELPNVEAIVLPDSVGSIRQDALSNNPKLKYIEFGKSLFVLCEDSMLSLPSLEKVVLPESLEKIEAWVFSGENLKDIYLPSNVKKLSNLFCLQKSCSPDLRVHVKEGSVTAENIKNSDLVAENKVIFE
;
A
#
# COMPACT_ATOMS: atom_id res chain seq x y z
N MET A 1 44.45 33.67 -14.66
CA MET A 1 44.24 32.31 -15.19
C MET A 1 43.19 31.65 -14.32
N ASN A 2 41.92 31.75 -14.72
CA ASN A 2 40.77 31.24 -13.97
C ASN A 2 40.39 29.87 -14.53
N LYS A 3 40.51 28.83 -13.71
CA LYS A 3 39.95 27.51 -13.98
C LYS A 3 38.48 27.46 -13.51
N LEU A 4 37.56 27.48 -14.46
CA LEU A 4 36.16 27.18 -14.23
C LEU A 4 36.00 25.70 -13.90
N ILE A 5 35.55 25.41 -12.68
CA ILE A 5 35.10 24.07 -12.29
C ILE A 5 33.63 23.96 -12.70
N LYS A 6 33.36 23.10 -13.69
CA LYS A 6 32.00 22.68 -14.01
C LYS A 6 31.51 21.73 -12.92
N ILE A 7 30.62 22.23 -12.06
CA ILE A 7 29.85 21.40 -11.16
C ILE A 7 28.70 20.83 -11.94
N GLY A 8 28.76 19.52 -12.26
CA GLY A 8 27.65 18.80 -12.82
C GLY A 8 26.54 18.67 -11.78
N LEU A 9 25.40 19.30 -12.05
CA LEU A 9 24.17 19.07 -11.30
C LEU A 9 23.69 17.64 -11.60
N VAL A 10 23.98 16.70 -10.70
CA VAL A 10 23.25 15.44 -10.64
C VAL A 10 21.90 15.78 -10.02
N SER A 11 20.89 15.90 -10.87
CA SER A 11 19.49 16.00 -10.43
C SER A 11 19.09 14.66 -9.83
N LEU A 12 19.21 14.56 -8.52
CA LEU A 12 18.65 13.46 -7.74
C LEU A 12 17.14 13.68 -7.71
N MET A 13 16.42 13.08 -8.67
CA MET A 13 14.97 12.96 -8.58
C MET A 13 14.64 12.08 -7.38
N MET A 14 14.49 12.71 -6.23
CA MET A 14 13.78 12.10 -5.11
C MET A 14 12.31 11.98 -5.54
N PHE A 15 11.88 10.78 -5.88
CA PHE A 15 10.46 10.46 -5.94
C PHE A 15 9.88 10.67 -4.54
N THR A 16 9.30 11.85 -4.31
CA THR A 16 8.42 12.04 -3.17
C THR A 16 7.13 11.29 -3.49
N ILE A 17 7.06 10.04 -3.04
CA ILE A 17 5.80 9.29 -2.97
C ILE A 17 4.99 9.94 -1.83
N GLY A 18 4.44 11.10 -2.11
CA GLY A 18 3.48 11.77 -1.26
C GLY A 18 2.08 11.32 -1.67
N CYS A 19 1.25 10.94 -0.72
CA CYS A 19 -0.17 10.77 -0.93
C CYS A 19 -0.83 12.15 -1.10
N SER A 20 -0.66 12.80 -2.24
CA SER A 20 -1.30 14.08 -2.52
C SER A 20 -2.58 13.88 -3.32
N SER A 21 -3.71 14.14 -2.70
CA SER A 21 -5.01 14.20 -3.36
C SER A 21 -5.06 15.42 -4.30
N LYS A 22 -5.00 15.21 -5.60
CA LYS A 22 -5.41 16.22 -6.57
C LYS A 22 -6.92 16.21 -6.66
N LYS A 23 -7.56 17.31 -6.25
CA LYS A 23 -8.95 17.60 -6.61
C LYS A 23 -9.00 17.78 -8.13
N ASN A 24 -9.78 16.92 -8.79
CA ASN A 24 -10.11 17.10 -10.21
C ASN A 24 -11.28 18.06 -10.32
N ASP A 25 -11.02 19.26 -10.82
CA ASP A 25 -12.05 20.09 -11.43
C ASP A 25 -12.22 19.63 -12.88
N SER A 26 -13.43 19.18 -13.18
CA SER A 26 -13.87 18.78 -14.51
C SER A 26 -14.11 19.99 -15.39
N GLN A 27 -13.39 20.11 -16.50
CA GLN A 27 -13.90 20.78 -17.70
C GLN A 27 -13.51 19.99 -18.95
N SER A 28 -14.56 19.64 -19.69
CA SER A 28 -14.55 19.01 -20.99
C SER A 28 -14.08 20.00 -22.06
N GLU A 29 -13.19 19.57 -22.95
CA GLU A 29 -13.24 20.01 -24.35
C GLU A 29 -12.60 18.95 -25.25
N SER A 30 -13.42 18.55 -26.22
CA SER A 30 -13.11 17.65 -27.31
C SER A 30 -12.19 18.34 -28.34
N ASN A 31 -11.16 17.66 -28.84
CA ASN A 31 -10.73 17.85 -30.21
C ASN A 31 -10.04 16.59 -30.76
N THR A 32 -10.74 16.00 -31.70
CA THR A 32 -10.29 14.96 -32.62
C THR A 32 -9.28 15.53 -33.60
N THR A 33 -8.10 14.95 -33.68
CA THR A 33 -7.28 15.06 -34.91
C THR A 33 -6.57 13.72 -35.14
N THR A 34 -7.12 12.98 -36.09
CA THR A 34 -6.52 11.80 -36.71
C THR A 34 -5.34 12.26 -37.57
N GLN A 35 -4.15 11.79 -37.23
CA GLN A 35 -3.06 11.73 -38.23
C GLN A 35 -2.49 10.31 -38.23
N GLN A 36 -2.80 9.60 -39.30
CA GLN A 36 -2.07 8.45 -39.77
C GLN A 36 -0.66 8.89 -40.15
N THR A 37 0.35 8.28 -39.59
CA THR A 37 1.69 8.25 -40.18
C THR A 37 2.25 6.83 -40.16
N GLU A 38 2.75 6.50 -41.29
CA GLU A 38 3.13 5.24 -41.87
C GLU A 38 4.16 4.42 -41.09
N ASN A 39 4.00 3.13 -41.25
CA ASN A 39 4.94 2.03 -41.01
C ASN A 39 6.40 2.36 -41.37
N SER A 40 7.27 2.35 -40.40
CA SER A 40 8.66 1.93 -40.61
C SER A 40 9.06 1.00 -39.46
N SER A 41 9.25 -0.25 -39.79
CA SER A 41 9.75 -1.32 -38.92
C SER A 41 11.18 -1.00 -38.47
N LYS A 42 11.33 -0.18 -37.43
CA LYS A 42 12.50 -0.19 -36.54
C LYS A 42 12.22 -1.20 -35.45
N LYS A 43 13.04 -2.22 -35.32
CA LYS A 43 13.14 -3.03 -34.10
C LYS A 43 13.40 -2.03 -32.98
N ASP A 44 12.33 -1.61 -32.33
CA ASP A 44 12.40 -0.75 -31.17
C ASP A 44 13.33 -1.39 -30.15
N GLY A 45 14.27 -0.62 -29.61
CA GLY A 45 15.34 -1.07 -28.73
C GLY A 45 14.81 -1.61 -27.39
N ILE A 46 14.08 -2.71 -27.46
CA ILE A 46 13.65 -3.49 -26.31
C ILE A 46 14.87 -4.23 -25.78
N GLN A 47 15.12 -4.08 -24.50
CA GLN A 47 16.20 -4.71 -23.76
C GLN A 47 15.60 -5.63 -22.69
N ASN A 48 16.38 -6.57 -22.15
CA ASN A 48 15.99 -7.44 -21.05
C ASN A 48 17.15 -7.49 -20.04
N ASP A 49 16.84 -7.31 -18.76
CA ASP A 49 17.83 -7.28 -17.68
C ASP A 49 17.69 -8.46 -16.70
N GLY A 50 16.85 -9.45 -17.04
CA GLY A 50 16.50 -10.56 -16.15
C GLY A 50 15.30 -10.29 -15.24
N GLU A 51 14.96 -9.01 -15.02
CA GLU A 51 13.75 -8.61 -14.33
C GLU A 51 12.58 -8.39 -15.30
N GLY A 52 12.87 -8.15 -16.60
CA GLY A 52 11.84 -8.01 -17.63
C GLY A 52 12.33 -7.31 -18.89
N GLU A 53 11.47 -7.26 -19.88
CA GLU A 53 11.68 -6.44 -21.08
C GLU A 53 11.39 -4.97 -20.76
N TYR A 54 12.25 -4.08 -21.23
CA TYR A 54 12.10 -2.64 -21.00
C TYR A 54 12.60 -1.82 -22.21
N ARG A 55 12.17 -0.55 -22.26
CA ARG A 55 12.73 0.50 -23.12
C ARG A 55 13.42 1.53 -22.24
N THR A 56 14.42 2.20 -22.81
CA THR A 56 15.12 3.30 -22.14
C THR A 56 14.54 4.63 -22.63
N THR A 57 14.17 5.51 -21.71
CA THR A 57 13.74 6.89 -22.02
C THR A 57 14.93 7.74 -22.49
N GLU A 58 14.68 8.91 -23.05
CA GLU A 58 15.72 9.89 -23.41
C GLU A 58 16.56 10.34 -22.20
N THR A 59 15.99 10.27 -20.98
CA THR A 59 16.68 10.59 -19.73
C THR A 59 17.43 9.41 -19.12
N GLY A 60 17.39 8.24 -19.77
CA GLY A 60 18.06 7.02 -19.31
C GLY A 60 17.26 6.18 -18.31
N ALA A 61 16.02 6.54 -18.00
CA ALA A 61 15.17 5.73 -17.14
C ALA A 61 14.67 4.48 -17.87
N LYS A 62 14.53 3.35 -17.17
CA LYS A 62 13.91 2.13 -17.69
C LYS A 62 12.40 2.24 -17.59
N LEU A 63 11.72 1.90 -18.68
CA LEU A 63 10.26 1.67 -18.73
C LEU A 63 10.04 0.20 -19.06
N TYR A 64 9.58 -0.56 -18.09
CA TYR A 64 9.31 -1.98 -18.27
C TYR A 64 8.04 -2.19 -19.11
N ILE A 65 8.08 -3.23 -19.92
CA ILE A 65 6.95 -3.63 -20.78
C ILE A 65 6.06 -4.54 -19.95
N GLU A 66 4.77 -4.25 -19.95
CA GLU A 66 3.78 -5.07 -19.27
C GLU A 66 3.85 -6.51 -19.79
N PRO A 67 3.98 -7.52 -18.91
CA PRO A 67 3.95 -8.92 -19.31
C PRO A 67 2.62 -9.27 -19.98
N LYS A 68 2.64 -10.24 -20.89
CA LYS A 68 1.39 -10.79 -21.43
C LYS A 68 0.56 -11.35 -20.28
N GLU A 69 -0.74 -11.13 -20.36
CA GLU A 69 -1.67 -11.67 -19.39
C GLU A 69 -1.63 -13.21 -19.43
N GLU A 70 -1.36 -13.81 -18.27
CA GLU A 70 -1.49 -15.26 -18.10
C GLU A 70 -2.97 -15.56 -17.91
N SER A 71 -3.53 -16.39 -18.80
CA SER A 71 -4.89 -16.89 -18.65
C SER A 71 -4.94 -17.84 -17.44
N GLU A 72 -5.55 -17.40 -16.36
CA GLU A 72 -5.92 -18.27 -15.26
C GLU A 72 -7.44 -18.41 -15.22
N ASP A 73 -7.91 -19.64 -15.07
CA ASP A 73 -9.32 -19.84 -14.73
C ASP A 73 -9.62 -19.23 -13.37
N LYS A 74 -10.75 -18.52 -13.26
CA LYS A 74 -11.22 -17.97 -12.00
C LYS A 74 -11.45 -19.10 -11.01
N LYS A 75 -10.49 -19.34 -10.11
CA LYS A 75 -10.65 -20.32 -9.05
C LYS A 75 -11.77 -19.85 -8.10
N PRO A 76 -12.71 -20.72 -7.75
CA PRO A 76 -13.72 -20.36 -6.77
C PRO A 76 -13.08 -20.03 -5.44
N GLU A 77 -13.69 -19.09 -4.71
CA GLU A 77 -13.28 -18.79 -3.34
C GLU A 77 -13.52 -20.01 -2.44
N PRO A 78 -12.69 -20.22 -1.42
CA PRO A 78 -12.91 -21.31 -0.47
C PRO A 78 -14.23 -21.12 0.27
N ASP A 79 -14.98 -22.21 0.44
CA ASP A 79 -16.14 -22.22 1.33
C ASP A 79 -15.64 -22.20 2.79
N LEU A 80 -15.85 -21.09 3.46
CA LEU A 80 -15.47 -20.87 4.86
C LEU A 80 -16.67 -20.99 5.81
N THR A 81 -17.78 -21.60 5.36
CA THR A 81 -18.96 -21.81 6.20
C THR A 81 -18.61 -22.68 7.41
N GLY A 82 -18.90 -22.17 8.60
CA GLY A 82 -18.59 -22.87 9.86
C GLY A 82 -17.12 -22.86 10.28
N VAL A 83 -16.23 -22.24 9.50
CA VAL A 83 -14.82 -22.06 9.87
C VAL A 83 -14.70 -20.83 10.76
N GLU A 84 -14.11 -20.95 11.94
CA GLU A 84 -13.74 -19.82 12.76
C GLU A 84 -12.43 -19.20 12.24
N ILE A 85 -12.44 -17.89 11.99
CA ILE A 85 -11.23 -17.14 11.61
C ILE A 85 -10.61 -16.59 12.89
N THR A 86 -9.38 -17.01 13.16
CA THR A 86 -8.62 -16.66 14.37
C THR A 86 -7.27 -16.02 14.05
N GLU A 87 -6.61 -15.42 15.05
CA GLU A 87 -5.26 -14.84 14.90
C GLU A 87 -4.22 -15.90 14.47
N GLU A 88 -4.43 -17.17 14.83
CA GLU A 88 -3.50 -18.27 14.52
C GLU A 88 -3.68 -18.83 13.11
N ASN A 89 -4.89 -18.74 12.53
CA ASN A 89 -5.18 -19.46 11.29
C ASN A 89 -5.39 -18.59 10.06
N PHE A 90 -5.70 -17.30 10.19
CA PHE A 90 -6.08 -16.47 9.05
C PHE A 90 -4.99 -16.37 7.95
N ARG A 91 -3.72 -16.57 8.31
CA ARG A 91 -2.58 -16.56 7.39
C ARG A 91 -2.45 -17.83 6.56
N ASN A 92 -3.14 -18.90 6.98
CA ASN A 92 -2.99 -20.23 6.37
C ASN A 92 -3.96 -20.47 5.20
N PHE A 93 -4.86 -19.53 4.95
CA PHE A 93 -5.76 -19.63 3.80
C PHE A 93 -5.01 -19.35 2.49
N PRO A 94 -5.43 -19.92 1.36
CA PRO A 94 -4.75 -19.72 0.07
C PRO A 94 -4.87 -18.27 -0.42
N GLU A 95 -3.95 -17.85 -1.29
CA GLU A 95 -4.07 -16.58 -2.01
C GLU A 95 -5.40 -16.52 -2.77
N THR A 96 -6.08 -15.40 -2.69
CA THR A 96 -7.30 -15.12 -3.47
C THR A 96 -6.91 -14.99 -4.94
N SER A 97 -7.64 -15.67 -5.85
CA SER A 97 -7.33 -15.61 -7.28
C SER A 97 -7.26 -14.17 -7.79
N LYS A 98 -6.27 -13.87 -8.64
CA LYS A 98 -6.09 -12.55 -9.24
C LYS A 98 -7.34 -12.03 -9.94
N ASN A 99 -8.22 -12.92 -10.40
CA ASN A 99 -9.47 -12.60 -11.09
C ASN A 99 -10.55 -11.95 -10.20
N TYR A 100 -10.32 -11.89 -8.89
CA TYR A 100 -11.14 -11.11 -7.94
C TYR A 100 -10.61 -9.69 -7.73
N PHE A 101 -9.47 -9.35 -8.33
CA PHE A 101 -8.89 -8.02 -8.22
C PHE A 101 -8.94 -7.27 -9.54
N THR A 102 -9.06 -5.96 -9.46
CA THR A 102 -8.63 -5.06 -10.52
C THR A 102 -7.24 -4.54 -10.18
N TYR A 103 -6.41 -4.32 -11.17
CA TYR A 103 -5.03 -3.91 -10.99
C TYR A 103 -4.53 -3.09 -12.18
N GLU A 104 -3.49 -2.31 -11.95
CA GLU A 104 -2.83 -1.52 -12.97
C GLU A 104 -1.32 -1.82 -13.01
N TRP A 105 -0.76 -1.72 -14.20
CA TRP A 105 0.67 -1.88 -14.43
C TRP A 105 1.44 -0.62 -14.05
N ASP A 106 2.52 -0.78 -13.29
CA ASP A 106 3.52 0.24 -13.01
C ASP A 106 4.79 -0.03 -13.83
N GLU A 107 4.94 0.66 -14.95
CA GLU A 107 6.06 0.49 -15.87
C GLU A 107 7.42 0.88 -15.27
N TYR A 108 7.45 1.80 -14.29
CA TYR A 108 8.67 2.20 -13.59
C TYR A 108 9.05 1.22 -12.50
N GLY A 109 8.07 0.71 -11.79
CA GLY A 109 8.25 -0.23 -10.68
C GLY A 109 8.38 -1.68 -11.13
N ASN A 110 8.14 -2.00 -12.41
CA ASN A 110 8.04 -3.37 -12.93
C ASN A 110 7.14 -4.25 -12.05
N SER A 111 5.93 -3.73 -11.78
CA SER A 111 5.04 -4.27 -10.77
C SER A 111 3.57 -3.99 -11.09
N TYR A 112 2.69 -4.61 -10.33
CA TYR A 112 1.28 -4.27 -10.34
C TYR A 112 0.85 -3.60 -9.04
N ASN A 113 -0.13 -2.72 -9.16
CA ASN A 113 -0.82 -2.07 -8.05
C ASN A 113 -2.27 -2.54 -8.04
N ILE A 114 -2.79 -2.95 -6.88
CA ILE A 114 -4.19 -3.33 -6.74
C ILE A 114 -5.05 -2.07 -6.74
N THR A 115 -6.09 -2.05 -7.57
CA THR A 115 -7.02 -0.92 -7.72
C THR A 115 -8.42 -1.24 -7.25
N GLY A 116 -8.74 -2.52 -6.97
CA GLY A 116 -10.03 -2.94 -6.44
C GLY A 116 -10.08 -4.42 -6.13
N CYS A 117 -11.10 -4.83 -5.36
CA CYS A 117 -11.36 -6.21 -4.99
C CYS A 117 -12.87 -6.50 -5.06
N THR A 118 -13.23 -7.63 -5.66
CA THR A 118 -14.62 -8.11 -5.78
C THR A 118 -14.83 -9.43 -5.03
N SER A 119 -13.92 -9.79 -4.14
CA SER A 119 -14.04 -10.98 -3.31
C SER A 119 -15.17 -10.82 -2.29
N GLU A 120 -15.97 -11.86 -2.14
CA GLU A 120 -16.99 -11.98 -1.10
C GLU A 120 -16.52 -12.88 0.08
N SER A 121 -15.27 -13.37 0.00
CA SER A 121 -14.68 -14.23 1.01
C SER A 121 -14.49 -13.50 2.35
N ARG A 122 -14.54 -14.28 3.42
CA ARG A 122 -14.22 -13.80 4.77
C ARG A 122 -12.72 -13.56 4.98
N VAL A 123 -11.86 -14.16 4.13
CA VAL A 123 -10.42 -13.93 4.13
C VAL A 123 -9.97 -13.54 2.73
N VAL A 124 -9.35 -12.37 2.61
CA VAL A 124 -8.76 -11.88 1.36
C VAL A 124 -7.25 -11.95 1.48
N HIS A 125 -6.66 -12.84 0.71
CA HIS A 125 -5.21 -13.00 0.58
C HIS A 125 -4.78 -12.34 -0.74
N VAL A 126 -4.23 -11.15 -0.68
CA VAL A 126 -3.77 -10.44 -1.88
C VAL A 126 -2.64 -11.24 -2.54
N PRO A 127 -2.72 -11.52 -3.86
CA PRO A 127 -1.70 -12.32 -4.53
C PRO A 127 -0.36 -11.61 -4.50
N SER A 128 0.69 -12.38 -4.25
CA SER A 128 2.07 -11.87 -4.21
C SER A 128 2.57 -11.43 -5.59
N LYS A 129 2.00 -12.03 -6.66
CA LYS A 129 2.34 -11.72 -8.05
C LYS A 129 1.09 -11.72 -8.93
N ILE A 130 1.11 -10.86 -9.93
CA ILE A 130 0.17 -10.85 -11.06
C ILE A 130 1.02 -10.95 -12.34
N ASN A 131 0.69 -11.89 -13.24
CA ASN A 131 1.43 -12.13 -14.49
C ASN A 131 2.96 -12.24 -14.26
N GLY A 132 3.35 -12.93 -13.18
CA GLY A 132 4.75 -13.12 -12.80
C GLY A 132 5.46 -11.92 -12.17
N ARG A 133 4.78 -10.76 -12.02
CA ARG A 133 5.34 -9.53 -11.44
C ARG A 133 4.78 -9.25 -10.05
N PRO A 134 5.59 -8.68 -9.14
CA PRO A 134 5.15 -8.44 -7.77
C PRO A 134 4.03 -7.41 -7.68
N VAL A 135 3.17 -7.57 -6.68
CA VAL A 135 2.21 -6.55 -6.26
C VAL A 135 2.92 -5.65 -5.24
N LYS A 136 3.00 -4.32 -5.51
CA LYS A 136 3.77 -3.39 -4.68
C LYS A 136 2.94 -2.32 -3.97
N MET A 137 1.71 -2.08 -4.41
CA MET A 137 0.89 -1.01 -3.84
C MET A 137 -0.57 -1.43 -3.75
N ILE A 138 -1.23 -0.98 -2.69
CA ILE A 138 -2.69 -1.00 -2.56
C ILE A 138 -3.18 0.42 -2.80
N ASN A 139 -3.83 0.65 -3.93
CA ASN A 139 -4.30 1.96 -4.37
C ASN A 139 -5.48 2.47 -3.53
N PRO A 140 -5.86 3.75 -3.67
CA PRO A 140 -6.99 4.31 -2.95
C PRO A 140 -8.25 3.46 -3.13
N HIS A 141 -8.95 3.20 -2.03
CA HIS A 141 -10.18 2.40 -1.94
C HIS A 141 -10.09 0.94 -2.42
N ALA A 142 -8.92 0.42 -2.73
CA ALA A 142 -8.76 -0.88 -3.42
C ALA A 142 -9.27 -2.08 -2.63
N LEU A 143 -9.19 -2.07 -1.32
CA LEU A 143 -9.68 -3.12 -0.41
C LEU A 143 -10.67 -2.55 0.62
N SER A 144 -11.37 -1.46 0.27
CA SER A 144 -12.40 -0.87 1.11
C SER A 144 -13.77 -1.49 0.85
N GLU A 145 -14.69 -1.28 1.81
CA GLU A 145 -16.10 -1.64 1.66
C GLU A 145 -16.36 -3.13 1.35
N LEU A 146 -15.55 -4.03 1.90
CA LEU A 146 -15.71 -5.48 1.80
C LEU A 146 -16.57 -5.97 2.98
N PRO A 147 -17.88 -6.20 2.81
CA PRO A 147 -18.82 -6.36 3.93
C PRO A 147 -18.64 -7.67 4.70
N ASN A 148 -18.00 -8.65 4.10
CA ASN A 148 -17.82 -9.98 4.69
C ASN A 148 -16.42 -10.23 5.22
N VAL A 149 -15.42 -9.40 4.85
CA VAL A 149 -14.03 -9.66 5.17
C VAL A 149 -13.78 -9.58 6.69
N GLU A 150 -13.17 -10.63 7.23
CA GLU A 150 -12.72 -10.73 8.62
C GLU A 150 -11.19 -10.67 8.73
N ALA A 151 -10.48 -11.05 7.65
CA ALA A 151 -9.03 -10.95 7.60
C ALA A 151 -8.52 -10.54 6.22
N ILE A 152 -7.47 -9.71 6.21
CA ILE A 152 -6.72 -9.33 5.00
C ILE A 152 -5.26 -9.69 5.21
N VAL A 153 -4.67 -10.37 4.21
CA VAL A 153 -3.24 -10.70 4.19
C VAL A 153 -2.61 -10.02 2.99
N LEU A 154 -1.63 -9.17 3.25
CA LEU A 154 -0.86 -8.46 2.23
C LEU A 154 0.47 -9.17 2.00
N PRO A 155 0.91 -9.33 0.75
CA PRO A 155 2.19 -9.98 0.45
C PRO A 155 3.39 -9.12 0.88
N ASP A 156 4.52 -9.80 1.12
CA ASP A 156 5.78 -9.16 1.54
C ASP A 156 6.27 -8.05 0.60
N SER A 157 5.84 -8.04 -0.66
CA SER A 157 6.25 -7.06 -1.67
C SER A 157 5.49 -5.71 -1.60
N VAL A 158 4.38 -5.65 -0.85
CA VAL A 158 3.60 -4.40 -0.72
C VAL A 158 4.37 -3.39 0.12
N GLY A 159 4.71 -2.25 -0.51
CA GLY A 159 5.45 -1.16 0.13
C GLY A 159 4.56 0.01 0.58
N SER A 160 3.39 0.18 0.01
CA SER A 160 2.52 1.33 0.28
C SER A 160 1.05 0.96 0.31
N ILE A 161 0.35 1.48 1.33
CA ILE A 161 -1.11 1.44 1.44
C ILE A 161 -1.62 2.87 1.33
N ARG A 162 -2.42 3.13 0.29
CA ARG A 162 -2.87 4.47 -0.08
C ARG A 162 -4.13 4.87 0.69
N GLN A 163 -4.58 6.10 0.45
CA GLN A 163 -5.75 6.69 1.11
C GLN A 163 -6.98 5.77 1.02
N ASP A 164 -7.70 5.60 2.12
CA ASP A 164 -8.92 4.77 2.23
C ASP A 164 -8.78 3.32 1.77
N ALA A 165 -7.57 2.84 1.52
CA ALA A 165 -7.34 1.54 0.86
C ALA A 165 -7.92 0.34 1.63
N LEU A 166 -7.96 0.39 2.95
CA LEU A 166 -8.51 -0.66 3.83
C LEU A 166 -9.74 -0.20 4.61
N SER A 167 -10.25 0.99 4.34
CA SER A 167 -11.29 1.64 5.14
C SER A 167 -12.67 1.00 4.95
N ASN A 168 -13.59 1.22 5.91
CA ASN A 168 -14.99 0.80 5.83
C ASN A 168 -15.20 -0.74 5.73
N ASN A 169 -14.39 -1.52 6.43
CA ASN A 169 -14.53 -2.97 6.51
C ASN A 169 -15.13 -3.38 7.88
N PRO A 170 -16.45 -3.52 7.98
CA PRO A 170 -17.14 -3.60 9.29
C PRO A 170 -16.84 -4.86 10.10
N LYS A 171 -16.41 -5.94 9.45
CA LYS A 171 -16.11 -7.22 10.11
C LYS A 171 -14.61 -7.51 10.23
N LEU A 172 -13.73 -6.63 9.72
CA LEU A 172 -12.29 -6.85 9.68
C LEU A 172 -11.71 -6.88 11.10
N LYS A 173 -11.10 -8.02 11.46
CA LYS A 173 -10.49 -8.31 12.76
C LYS A 173 -8.97 -8.44 12.68
N TYR A 174 -8.47 -8.97 11.56
CA TYR A 174 -7.07 -9.34 11.42
C TYR A 174 -6.47 -8.78 10.14
N ILE A 175 -5.28 -8.20 10.25
CA ILE A 175 -4.50 -7.73 9.10
C ILE A 175 -3.07 -8.23 9.26
N GLU A 176 -2.56 -8.88 8.21
CA GLU A 176 -1.13 -9.13 8.05
C GLU A 176 -0.55 -8.14 7.05
N PHE A 177 0.44 -7.41 7.49
CA PHE A 177 1.18 -6.49 6.64
C PHE A 177 2.44 -7.17 6.10
N GLY A 178 2.73 -6.96 4.83
CA GLY A 178 3.96 -7.45 4.22
C GLY A 178 5.23 -6.77 4.79
N LYS A 179 6.36 -7.48 4.71
CA LYS A 179 7.64 -7.04 5.31
C LYS A 179 8.31 -5.87 4.60
N SER A 180 7.80 -5.44 3.44
CA SER A 180 8.32 -4.27 2.70
C SER A 180 7.50 -3.01 2.90
N LEU A 181 6.43 -3.06 3.71
CA LEU A 181 5.57 -1.90 3.94
C LEU A 181 6.38 -0.77 4.58
N PHE A 182 6.53 0.35 3.88
CA PHE A 182 7.29 1.51 4.37
C PHE A 182 6.45 2.76 4.61
N VAL A 183 5.22 2.83 4.05
CA VAL A 183 4.30 3.96 4.29
C VAL A 183 2.84 3.52 4.42
N LEU A 184 2.17 4.06 5.44
CA LEU A 184 0.73 4.14 5.56
C LEU A 184 0.30 5.56 5.24
N CYS A 185 -0.49 5.72 4.18
CA CYS A 185 -0.99 7.01 3.76
C CYS A 185 -2.19 7.45 4.59
N GLU A 186 -2.52 8.74 4.48
CA GLU A 186 -3.65 9.37 5.15
C GLU A 186 -4.95 8.57 4.95
N ASP A 187 -5.76 8.48 6.01
CA ASP A 187 -7.07 7.81 6.03
C ASP A 187 -7.07 6.31 5.65
N SER A 188 -5.92 5.65 5.52
CA SER A 188 -5.82 4.32 4.91
C SER A 188 -6.56 3.20 5.65
N MET A 189 -6.90 3.38 6.93
CA MET A 189 -7.50 2.38 7.81
C MET A 189 -8.60 2.96 8.69
N LEU A 190 -9.53 3.71 8.10
CA LEU A 190 -10.65 4.29 8.82
C LEU A 190 -11.86 3.35 8.92
N SER A 191 -12.70 3.55 9.93
CA SER A 191 -13.99 2.85 10.08
C SER A 191 -13.84 1.32 10.09
N LEU A 192 -13.01 0.81 11.00
CA LEU A 192 -12.77 -0.60 11.23
C LEU A 192 -13.29 -1.02 12.62
N PRO A 193 -14.61 -1.10 12.83
CA PRO A 193 -15.19 -1.27 14.16
C PRO A 193 -14.91 -2.64 14.81
N SER A 194 -14.54 -3.65 14.04
CA SER A 194 -14.21 -4.98 14.57
C SER A 194 -12.71 -5.20 14.80
N LEU A 195 -11.86 -4.22 14.43
CA LEU A 195 -10.41 -4.33 14.58
C LEU A 195 -10.02 -3.92 16.01
N GLU A 196 -9.45 -4.85 16.77
CA GLU A 196 -9.03 -4.61 18.15
C GLU A 196 -7.53 -4.40 18.31
N LYS A 197 -6.72 -4.96 17.38
CA LYS A 197 -5.26 -4.98 17.46
C LYS A 197 -4.64 -4.75 16.09
N VAL A 198 -3.58 -3.95 16.05
CA VAL A 198 -2.74 -3.74 14.87
C VAL A 198 -1.28 -3.95 15.23
N VAL A 199 -0.58 -4.79 14.46
CA VAL A 199 0.87 -4.99 14.58
C VAL A 199 1.52 -4.55 13.27
N LEU A 200 2.31 -3.48 13.32
CA LEU A 200 2.95 -2.91 12.14
C LEU A 200 4.35 -3.49 11.93
N PRO A 201 4.77 -3.72 10.67
CA PRO A 201 6.05 -4.36 10.38
C PRO A 201 7.23 -3.41 10.62
N GLU A 202 8.40 -3.96 10.95
CA GLU A 202 9.64 -3.21 11.23
C GLU A 202 10.16 -2.38 10.04
N SER A 203 9.69 -2.67 8.82
CA SER A 203 10.01 -1.90 7.61
C SER A 203 9.30 -0.55 7.53
N LEU A 204 8.29 -0.32 8.37
CA LEU A 204 7.47 0.89 8.27
C LEU A 204 8.23 2.12 8.78
N GLU A 205 8.40 3.10 7.91
CA GLU A 205 9.13 4.34 8.21
C GLU A 205 8.25 5.58 8.29
N LYS A 206 7.02 5.52 7.72
CA LYS A 206 6.15 6.68 7.65
C LYS A 206 4.70 6.31 7.92
N ILE A 207 4.07 7.05 8.83
CA ILE A 207 2.64 7.01 9.11
C ILE A 207 2.09 8.43 8.93
N GLU A 208 1.18 8.60 8.00
CA GLU A 208 0.54 9.89 7.73
C GLU A 208 -0.61 10.18 8.70
N ALA A 209 -1.37 11.26 8.44
CA ALA A 209 -2.44 11.67 9.33
C ALA A 209 -3.64 10.70 9.23
N TRP A 210 -4.38 10.59 10.33
CA TRP A 210 -5.67 9.91 10.44
C TRP A 210 -5.70 8.45 9.96
N VAL A 211 -4.57 7.78 10.02
CA VAL A 211 -4.46 6.38 9.55
C VAL A 211 -5.40 5.47 10.33
N PHE A 212 -5.51 5.63 11.63
CA PHE A 212 -6.28 4.74 12.48
C PHE A 212 -7.53 5.42 13.04
N SER A 213 -8.67 4.76 12.87
CA SER A 213 -9.88 5.02 13.64
C SER A 213 -10.64 3.73 13.87
N GLY A 214 -11.17 3.56 15.08
CA GLY A 214 -11.96 2.39 15.45
C GLY A 214 -12.31 2.41 16.94
N GLU A 215 -13.59 2.35 17.24
CA GLU A 215 -14.09 2.42 18.63
C GLU A 215 -13.61 1.25 19.48
N ASN A 216 -13.23 0.13 18.85
CA ASN A 216 -12.78 -1.08 19.51
C ASN A 216 -11.27 -1.32 19.39
N LEU A 217 -10.51 -0.43 18.73
CA LEU A 217 -9.06 -0.57 18.61
C LEU A 217 -8.39 -0.33 19.96
N LYS A 218 -7.83 -1.38 20.55
CA LYS A 218 -7.24 -1.39 21.89
C LYS A 218 -5.71 -1.31 21.87
N ASP A 219 -5.08 -1.97 20.90
CA ASP A 219 -3.63 -2.09 20.86
C ASP A 219 -3.06 -1.78 19.47
N ILE A 220 -2.11 -0.87 19.41
CA ILE A 220 -1.29 -0.60 18.23
C ILE A 220 0.17 -0.84 18.59
N TYR A 221 0.83 -1.78 17.91
CA TYR A 221 2.25 -2.05 18.04
C TYR A 221 3.01 -1.35 16.92
N LEU A 222 3.75 -0.31 17.28
CA LEU A 222 4.56 0.46 16.35
C LEU A 222 5.96 -0.13 16.22
N PRO A 223 6.53 -0.19 15.01
CA PRO A 223 7.89 -0.64 14.81
C PRO A 223 8.91 0.36 15.34
N SER A 224 10.16 -0.09 15.48
CA SER A 224 11.23 0.68 16.11
C SER A 224 11.71 1.90 15.32
N ASN A 225 11.44 1.97 14.00
CA ASN A 225 12.10 2.94 13.09
C ASN A 225 11.13 3.83 12.30
N VAL A 226 10.01 4.24 12.90
CA VAL A 226 9.11 5.21 12.26
C VAL A 226 9.75 6.61 12.30
N LYS A 227 10.29 7.05 11.17
CA LYS A 227 10.99 8.32 11.00
C LYS A 227 10.05 9.51 10.88
N LYS A 228 8.86 9.27 10.31
CA LYS A 228 7.81 10.29 10.12
C LYS A 228 6.49 9.77 10.66
N LEU A 229 6.10 10.31 11.79
CA LEU A 229 4.83 10.03 12.43
C LEU A 229 4.02 11.33 12.48
N SER A 230 2.86 11.34 11.84
CA SER A 230 1.97 12.50 11.85
C SER A 230 1.36 12.71 13.23
N ASN A 231 1.17 13.96 13.62
CA ASN A 231 0.52 14.35 14.86
C ASN A 231 -0.93 13.86 15.02
N LEU A 232 -1.53 13.42 13.94
CA LEU A 232 -2.92 12.98 13.91
C LEU A 232 -3.02 11.55 13.35
N PHE A 233 -2.02 10.69 13.59
CA PHE A 233 -2.04 9.33 13.06
C PHE A 233 -3.22 8.51 13.58
N CYS A 234 -3.78 8.87 14.74
CA CYS A 234 -5.00 8.30 15.29
C CYS A 234 -6.01 9.42 15.58
N LEU A 235 -7.24 9.27 15.09
CA LEU A 235 -8.35 10.18 15.42
C LEU A 235 -8.78 9.95 16.87
N GLN A 236 -8.26 10.77 17.79
CA GLN A 236 -8.49 10.63 19.25
C GLN A 236 -9.97 10.47 19.65
N LYS A 237 -10.90 11.11 18.93
CA LYS A 237 -12.35 11.01 19.19
C LYS A 237 -13.01 9.75 18.61
N SER A 238 -12.33 9.07 17.71
CA SER A 238 -12.83 7.88 17.01
C SER A 238 -12.04 6.61 17.36
N CYS A 239 -11.09 6.71 18.29
CA CYS A 239 -10.36 5.56 18.84
C CYS A 239 -10.93 5.19 20.21
N SER A 240 -10.78 3.91 20.56
CA SER A 240 -11.16 3.41 21.89
C SER A 240 -10.58 4.27 23.01
N PRO A 241 -11.34 4.54 24.09
CA PRO A 241 -10.79 5.15 25.31
C PRO A 241 -9.67 4.31 25.92
N ASP A 242 -9.69 2.99 25.70
CA ASP A 242 -8.73 2.02 26.21
C ASP A 242 -7.55 1.77 25.25
N LEU A 243 -7.41 2.59 24.20
CA LEU A 243 -6.31 2.46 23.25
C LEU A 243 -4.94 2.55 23.94
N ARG A 244 -4.08 1.60 23.64
CA ARG A 244 -2.66 1.54 24.05
C ARG A 244 -1.79 1.52 22.81
N VAL A 245 -0.75 2.32 22.82
CA VAL A 245 0.25 2.38 21.75
C VAL A 245 1.57 1.82 22.29
N HIS A 246 1.96 0.66 21.81
CA HIS A 246 3.16 -0.05 22.24
C HIS A 246 4.36 0.38 21.39
N VAL A 247 5.45 0.76 22.02
CA VAL A 247 6.69 1.17 21.37
C VAL A 247 7.89 0.62 22.12
N LYS A 248 8.90 0.20 21.39
CA LYS A 248 10.16 -0.24 21.97
C LYS A 248 10.90 0.96 22.57
N GLU A 249 11.27 0.86 23.85
CA GLU A 249 12.02 1.93 24.54
C GLU A 249 13.38 2.19 23.85
N GLY A 250 13.78 3.46 23.78
CA GLY A 250 15.04 3.88 23.13
C GLY A 250 15.02 3.80 21.59
N SER A 251 13.88 3.45 20.99
CA SER A 251 13.73 3.42 19.53
C SER A 251 13.53 4.83 18.95
N VAL A 252 13.77 4.98 17.63
CA VAL A 252 13.47 6.22 16.89
C VAL A 252 11.99 6.60 17.02
N THR A 253 11.10 5.60 16.97
CA THR A 253 9.65 5.80 17.15
C THR A 253 9.33 6.34 18.54
N ALA A 254 9.94 5.78 19.59
CA ALA A 254 9.74 6.23 20.98
C ALA A 254 10.20 7.68 21.16
N GLU A 255 11.34 8.07 20.59
CA GLU A 255 11.85 9.44 20.61
C GLU A 255 10.88 10.41 19.90
N ASN A 256 10.36 10.03 18.73
CA ASN A 256 9.40 10.84 17.98
C ASN A 256 8.09 11.04 18.77
N ILE A 257 7.62 10.02 19.49
CA ILE A 257 6.42 10.12 20.33
C ILE A 257 6.67 11.01 21.55
N LYS A 258 7.78 10.82 22.27
CA LYS A 258 8.14 11.62 23.46
C LYS A 258 8.28 13.11 23.15
N ASN A 259 8.75 13.45 21.95
CA ASN A 259 8.96 14.82 21.50
C ASN A 259 7.72 15.45 20.82
N SER A 260 6.57 14.82 20.92
CA SER A 260 5.35 15.22 20.23
C SER A 260 4.13 15.11 21.14
N ASP A 261 3.10 15.91 20.86
CA ASP A 261 1.78 15.81 21.51
C ASP A 261 0.88 14.71 20.89
N LEU A 262 1.49 13.70 20.28
CA LEU A 262 0.83 12.74 19.39
C LEU A 262 -0.14 11.81 20.07
N VAL A 263 0.17 11.39 21.26
CA VAL A 263 -0.63 10.46 22.06
C VAL A 263 -0.59 10.95 23.51
N ALA A 264 -1.73 10.90 24.19
CA ALA A 264 -1.74 11.19 25.62
C ALA A 264 -0.75 10.24 26.33
N GLU A 265 0.12 10.77 27.19
CA GLU A 265 1.20 10.02 27.85
C GLU A 265 0.72 8.71 28.50
N ASN A 266 -0.52 8.70 29.03
CA ASN A 266 -1.12 7.54 29.67
C ASN A 266 -1.55 6.42 28.70
N LYS A 267 -1.45 6.66 27.38
CA LYS A 267 -1.79 5.67 26.34
C LYS A 267 -0.57 5.01 25.71
N VAL A 268 0.63 5.52 25.98
CA VAL A 268 1.87 4.97 25.43
C VAL A 268 2.49 3.99 26.42
N ILE A 269 2.80 2.79 25.95
CA ILE A 269 3.50 1.74 26.69
C ILE A 269 4.89 1.60 26.07
N PHE A 270 5.91 1.92 26.85
CA PHE A 270 7.31 1.71 26.48
C PHE A 270 7.75 0.32 26.97
N GLU A 271 8.16 -0.56 26.04
CA GLU A 271 8.59 -1.94 26.28
C GLU A 271 10.08 -2.14 26.04
#